data_09142f894f1837ec019fc8dfab62aead
#
_entry.id   09142f894f1837ec019fc8dfab62aead
#
_cell.length_a   1.000
_cell.length_b   1.000
_cell.length_c   1.000
_cell.angle_alpha   90.00
_cell.angle_beta   90.00
_cell.angle_gamma   90.00
#
_symmetry.space_group_name_H-M   'P 1'
#
loop_
_entity.id
_entity.type
_entity.pdbx_description
1 polymer ?
#
loop_
_entity_poly.entity_id
_entity_poly.type
_entity_poly.pdbx_seq_one_letter_code
_entity_poly.pdbx_strand_id
1 'polypeptide(L)'
;TGSYHLPAKTLTHSITDDIMYIEEFIGVGEVAISDHRSSQPTVQQLAELAAEAKVAGMLSGKKGTVSIHVGPVDSHLTILHQVAEQSDIKRNQFYPKHMNRNKALLDAGIHFCDQGGTIDFTTSTTDYDLAHGEYAAAHALAYCLEQGVAPNQLTMSSDGHASLPIFDKDFNLLGLE
;
A
#
# COMPACT_ATOMS: atom_id res chain seq x y z
N THR A 1 -11.54 -3.00 4.14
CA THR A 1 -11.63 -4.47 4.30
C THR A 1 -10.46 -5.19 3.63
N GLY A 2 -10.22 -6.46 3.95
CA GLY A 2 -9.15 -7.26 3.38
C GLY A 2 -7.98 -7.51 4.33
N SER A 3 -6.87 -7.99 3.77
CA SER A 3 -5.65 -8.33 4.50
C SER A 3 -4.46 -8.40 3.55
N TYR A 4 -3.25 -8.70 4.10
CA TYR A 4 -2.01 -8.87 3.31
C TYR A 4 -2.11 -9.91 2.21
N HIS A 5 -2.95 -10.93 2.37
CA HIS A 5 -3.02 -12.08 1.48
C HIS A 5 -4.24 -12.06 0.58
N LEU A 6 -4.07 -12.60 -0.63
CA LEU A 6 -5.17 -12.95 -1.51
C LEU A 6 -5.45 -14.47 -1.46
N PRO A 7 -6.73 -14.88 -1.52
CA PRO A 7 -7.92 -14.04 -1.60
C PRO A 7 -8.13 -13.21 -0.32
N ALA A 8 -8.62 -11.98 -0.48
CA ALA A 8 -8.84 -11.06 0.62
C ALA A 8 -9.89 -11.62 1.60
N LYS A 9 -9.59 -11.57 2.89
CA LYS A 9 -10.55 -11.92 3.94
C LYS A 9 -11.40 -10.70 4.26
N THR A 10 -12.71 -10.88 4.24
CA THR A 10 -13.72 -9.83 4.37
C THR A 10 -14.71 -10.18 5.49
N LEU A 11 -15.45 -9.21 5.99
CA LEU A 11 -16.44 -9.43 7.05
C LEU A 11 -17.70 -10.15 6.54
N THR A 12 -18.15 -9.80 5.33
CA THR A 12 -19.35 -10.37 4.71
C THR A 12 -19.06 -11.53 3.77
N HIS A 13 -17.80 -11.94 3.63
CA HIS A 13 -17.29 -12.88 2.62
C HIS A 13 -17.32 -12.33 1.18
N SER A 14 -17.55 -11.04 1.00
CA SER A 14 -17.58 -10.33 -0.29
C SER A 14 -16.94 -8.95 -0.15
N ILE A 15 -15.97 -8.63 -1.00
CA ILE A 15 -15.37 -7.29 -1.05
C ILE A 15 -16.43 -6.26 -1.45
N THR A 16 -17.25 -6.62 -2.42
CA THR A 16 -18.35 -5.78 -2.90
C THR A 16 -19.31 -5.42 -1.78
N ASP A 17 -19.78 -6.41 -1.01
CA ASP A 17 -20.73 -6.19 0.08
C ASP A 17 -20.12 -5.40 1.23
N ASP A 18 -18.87 -5.71 1.60
CA ASP A 18 -18.15 -4.95 2.62
C ASP A 18 -18.07 -3.45 2.25
N ILE A 19 -17.67 -3.13 1.02
CA ILE A 19 -17.55 -1.74 0.57
C ILE A 19 -18.94 -1.09 0.42
N MET A 20 -19.92 -1.81 -0.06
CA MET A 20 -21.26 -1.24 -0.29
C MET A 20 -22.06 -1.00 0.98
N TYR A 21 -22.03 -1.94 1.93
CA TYR A 21 -22.94 -1.92 3.07
C TYR A 21 -22.30 -1.46 4.37
N ILE A 22 -20.99 -1.46 4.49
CA ILE A 22 -20.28 -0.94 5.69
C ILE A 22 -19.77 0.47 5.38
N GLU A 23 -20.33 1.47 6.07
CA GLU A 23 -20.09 2.89 5.76
C GLU A 23 -18.61 3.28 5.80
N GLU A 24 -17.88 2.77 6.77
CA GLU A 24 -16.47 3.07 7.02
C GLU A 24 -15.52 2.45 6.00
N PHE A 25 -15.96 1.46 5.23
CA PHE A 25 -15.12 0.80 4.25
C PHE A 25 -15.16 1.50 2.90
N ILE A 26 -14.04 2.12 2.54
CA ILE A 26 -13.88 2.88 1.30
C ILE A 26 -13.07 2.14 0.22
N GLY A 27 -12.53 0.98 0.55
CA GLY A 27 -11.68 0.19 -0.33
C GLY A 27 -11.26 -1.13 0.29
N VAL A 28 -10.30 -1.79 -0.34
CA VAL A 28 -9.76 -3.10 0.05
C VAL A 28 -8.26 -3.03 0.31
N GLY A 29 -7.77 -3.88 1.17
CA GLY A 29 -6.36 -4.03 1.51
C GLY A 29 -6.17 -4.03 3.04
N GLU A 30 -5.00 -3.98 3.46
CA GLU A 30 -3.72 -3.73 2.78
C GLU A 30 -3.20 -5.03 2.15
N VAL A 31 -3.03 -5.07 0.81
CA VAL A 31 -2.46 -6.25 0.13
C VAL A 31 -0.96 -6.09 0.07
N ALA A 32 -0.20 -7.11 0.52
CA ALA A 32 1.26 -7.06 0.53
C ALA A 32 1.85 -7.48 -0.82
N ILE A 33 2.77 -6.64 -1.33
CA ILE A 33 3.63 -6.94 -2.48
C ILE A 33 5.08 -6.67 -2.11
N SER A 34 6.02 -7.25 -2.84
CA SER A 34 7.46 -7.03 -2.65
C SER A 34 7.91 -7.22 -1.19
N ASP A 35 7.30 -8.17 -0.51
CA ASP A 35 7.48 -8.49 0.90
C ASP A 35 7.48 -10.02 1.07
N HIS A 36 8.32 -10.53 1.99
CA HIS A 36 8.36 -11.96 2.30
C HIS A 36 7.06 -12.46 2.95
N ARG A 37 6.24 -11.57 3.52
CA ARG A 37 4.93 -11.88 4.10
C ARG A 37 3.80 -11.87 3.07
N SER A 38 4.08 -11.48 1.83
CA SER A 38 3.10 -11.44 0.75
C SER A 38 2.66 -12.85 0.32
N SER A 39 1.39 -13.00 -0.08
CA SER A 39 0.91 -14.21 -0.75
C SER A 39 1.43 -14.35 -2.19
N GLN A 40 2.28 -13.46 -2.65
CA GLN A 40 2.83 -13.37 -4.00
C GLN A 40 1.72 -13.37 -5.07
N PRO A 41 0.82 -12.36 -5.05
CA PRO A 41 -0.32 -12.32 -5.95
C PRO A 41 0.12 -12.26 -7.41
N THR A 42 -0.67 -12.85 -8.30
CA THR A 42 -0.49 -12.71 -9.75
C THR A 42 -1.07 -11.39 -10.25
N VAL A 43 -0.64 -10.96 -11.44
CA VAL A 43 -1.19 -9.79 -12.15
C VAL A 43 -2.70 -9.90 -12.29
N GLN A 44 -3.21 -11.08 -12.66
CA GLN A 44 -4.63 -11.33 -12.79
C GLN A 44 -5.39 -11.17 -11.48
N GLN A 45 -4.88 -11.75 -10.38
CA GLN A 45 -5.51 -11.64 -9.07
C GLN A 45 -5.62 -10.18 -8.60
N LEU A 46 -4.57 -9.37 -8.81
CA LEU A 46 -4.61 -7.95 -8.47
C LEU A 46 -5.55 -7.15 -9.38
N ALA A 47 -5.62 -7.49 -10.66
CA ALA A 47 -6.55 -6.86 -11.60
C ALA A 47 -8.01 -7.16 -11.22
N GLU A 48 -8.33 -8.41 -10.90
CA GLU A 48 -9.67 -8.83 -10.45
C GLU A 48 -10.07 -8.12 -9.16
N LEU A 49 -9.17 -8.10 -8.16
CA LEU A 49 -9.39 -7.38 -6.91
C LEU A 49 -9.67 -5.89 -7.13
N ALA A 50 -8.85 -5.24 -7.97
CA ALA A 50 -8.97 -3.82 -8.26
C ALA A 50 -10.26 -3.50 -9.01
N ALA A 51 -10.68 -4.35 -9.94
CA ALA A 51 -11.93 -4.23 -10.67
C ALA A 51 -13.13 -4.37 -9.73
N GLU A 52 -13.14 -5.37 -8.85
CA GLU A 52 -14.21 -5.58 -7.87
C GLU A 52 -14.34 -4.39 -6.91
N ALA A 53 -13.22 -3.96 -6.31
CA ALA A 53 -13.21 -2.80 -5.42
C ALA A 53 -13.68 -1.52 -6.13
N LYS A 54 -13.27 -1.32 -7.40
CA LYS A 54 -13.67 -0.17 -8.22
C LYS A 54 -15.18 -0.15 -8.45
N VAL A 55 -15.76 -1.27 -8.85
CA VAL A 55 -17.21 -1.38 -9.12
C VAL A 55 -18.01 -1.14 -7.83
N ALA A 56 -17.61 -1.77 -6.72
CA ALA A 56 -18.24 -1.57 -5.42
C ALA A 56 -18.21 -0.10 -4.98
N GLY A 57 -17.05 0.56 -5.16
CA GLY A 57 -16.91 1.98 -4.88
C GLY A 57 -17.81 2.86 -5.73
N MET A 58 -17.91 2.58 -7.03
CA MET A 58 -18.81 3.30 -7.94
C MET A 58 -20.28 3.15 -7.54
N LEU A 59 -20.71 1.94 -7.15
CA LEU A 59 -22.10 1.66 -6.77
C LEU A 59 -22.48 2.29 -5.44
N SER A 60 -21.52 2.47 -4.52
CA SER A 60 -21.74 3.04 -3.17
C SER A 60 -21.32 4.51 -3.02
N GLY A 61 -20.83 5.15 -4.09
CA GLY A 61 -20.34 6.52 -4.04
C GLY A 61 -19.00 6.67 -3.29
N LYS A 62 -18.25 5.58 -3.13
CA LYS A 62 -16.97 5.50 -2.44
C LYS A 62 -15.79 5.39 -3.42
N LYS A 63 -14.56 5.49 -2.91
CA LYS A 63 -13.36 5.47 -3.77
C LYS A 63 -13.09 4.09 -4.40
N GLY A 64 -13.28 3.01 -3.67
CA GLY A 64 -12.97 1.65 -4.09
C GLY A 64 -11.48 1.43 -4.37
N THR A 65 -10.61 2.06 -3.59
CA THR A 65 -9.14 1.99 -3.76
C THR A 65 -8.60 0.67 -3.23
N VAL A 66 -7.52 0.17 -3.83
CA VAL A 66 -6.73 -0.95 -3.30
C VAL A 66 -5.51 -0.41 -2.56
N SER A 67 -5.49 -0.56 -1.24
CA SER A 67 -4.34 -0.23 -0.41
C SER A 67 -3.29 -1.33 -0.54
N ILE A 68 -2.04 -0.95 -0.78
CA ILE A 68 -0.93 -1.86 -1.06
C ILE A 68 0.19 -1.63 -0.03
N HIS A 69 0.50 -2.66 0.74
CA HIS A 69 1.71 -2.70 1.54
C HIS A 69 2.90 -3.04 0.65
N VAL A 70 3.86 -2.15 0.56
CA VAL A 70 5.09 -2.39 -0.22
C VAL A 70 6.25 -2.71 0.71
N GLY A 71 6.80 -3.91 0.56
CA GLY A 71 7.99 -4.34 1.29
C GLY A 71 9.30 -3.79 0.69
N PRO A 72 10.44 -4.11 1.31
CA PRO A 72 11.76 -3.60 0.91
C PRO A 72 12.43 -4.41 -0.23
N VAL A 73 11.73 -5.38 -0.84
CA VAL A 73 12.29 -6.27 -1.87
C VAL A 73 12.41 -5.53 -3.20
N ASP A 74 13.46 -5.83 -3.97
CA ASP A 74 13.84 -5.15 -5.23
C ASP A 74 12.78 -5.21 -6.35
N SER A 75 11.73 -6.02 -6.22
CA SER A 75 10.61 -6.03 -7.16
C SER A 75 9.75 -4.76 -7.09
N HIS A 76 9.84 -3.99 -5.99
CA HIS A 76 9.17 -2.72 -5.77
C HIS A 76 7.71 -2.72 -6.27
N LEU A 77 7.38 -1.84 -7.23
CA LEU A 77 6.04 -1.68 -7.81
C LEU A 77 5.84 -2.42 -9.15
N THR A 78 6.75 -3.32 -9.52
CA THR A 78 6.73 -3.99 -10.84
C THR A 78 5.38 -4.62 -11.15
N ILE A 79 4.78 -5.32 -10.20
CA ILE A 79 3.50 -5.97 -10.43
C ILE A 79 2.36 -4.97 -10.67
N LEU A 80 2.37 -3.79 -10.05
CA LEU A 80 1.36 -2.76 -10.27
C LEU A 80 1.48 -2.14 -11.68
N HIS A 81 2.72 -1.98 -12.17
CA HIS A 81 2.95 -1.58 -13.56
C HIS A 81 2.42 -2.63 -14.52
N GLN A 82 2.71 -3.92 -14.28
CA GLN A 82 2.23 -5.02 -15.11
C GLN A 82 0.69 -5.09 -15.15
N VAL A 83 0.01 -4.88 -14.01
CA VAL A 83 -1.46 -4.80 -13.99
C VAL A 83 -1.96 -3.69 -14.92
N ALA A 84 -1.39 -2.49 -14.82
CA ALA A 84 -1.81 -1.34 -15.64
C ALA A 84 -1.46 -1.49 -17.12
N GLU A 85 -0.46 -2.29 -17.47
CA GLU A 85 -0.04 -2.56 -18.85
C GLU A 85 -0.85 -3.68 -19.52
N GLN A 86 -1.28 -4.67 -18.71
CA GLN A 86 -1.95 -5.88 -19.18
C GLN A 86 -3.48 -5.84 -19.03
N SER A 87 -4.02 -4.74 -18.46
CA SER A 87 -5.45 -4.56 -18.21
C SER A 87 -5.85 -3.08 -18.35
N ASP A 88 -7.15 -2.80 -18.25
CA ASP A 88 -7.69 -1.43 -18.22
C ASP A 88 -7.64 -0.78 -16.82
N ILE A 89 -7.06 -1.46 -15.84
CA ILE A 89 -6.92 -0.93 -14.47
C ILE A 89 -5.85 0.16 -14.44
N LYS A 90 -6.24 1.33 -13.96
CA LYS A 90 -5.34 2.48 -13.88
C LYS A 90 -4.50 2.45 -12.60
N ARG A 91 -3.28 2.99 -12.65
CA ARG A 91 -2.37 3.07 -11.49
C ARG A 91 -2.99 3.77 -10.29
N ASN A 92 -3.81 4.80 -10.48
CA ASN A 92 -4.50 5.50 -9.40
C ASN A 92 -5.62 4.68 -8.70
N GLN A 93 -5.86 3.44 -9.13
CA GLN A 93 -6.67 2.49 -8.40
C GLN A 93 -5.90 1.88 -7.22
N PHE A 94 -4.58 1.86 -7.29
CA PHE A 94 -3.69 1.37 -6.25
C PHE A 94 -3.14 2.51 -5.40
N TYR A 95 -2.96 2.22 -4.11
CA TYR A 95 -2.43 3.15 -3.13
C TYR A 95 -1.25 2.49 -2.38
N PRO A 96 -0.04 2.50 -2.99
CA PRO A 96 1.15 1.93 -2.39
C PRO A 96 1.63 2.76 -1.21
N LYS A 97 1.85 2.10 -0.07
CA LYS A 97 2.29 2.64 1.21
C LYS A 97 3.74 2.24 1.51
N HIS A 98 4.31 2.89 2.49
CA HIS A 98 5.68 2.67 2.96
C HIS A 98 6.76 2.97 1.91
N MET A 99 6.50 3.95 1.04
CA MET A 99 7.39 4.24 -0.08
C MET A 99 8.72 4.90 0.33
N ASN A 100 8.85 5.27 1.60
CA ASN A 100 10.08 5.84 2.18
C ASN A 100 11.06 4.80 2.77
N ARG A 101 10.83 3.49 2.57
CA ARG A 101 11.68 2.42 3.15
C ARG A 101 13.12 2.41 2.65
N ASN A 102 13.35 2.80 1.42
CA ASN A 102 14.70 2.97 0.87
C ASN A 102 14.69 3.85 -0.39
N LYS A 103 15.90 4.27 -0.84
CA LYS A 103 16.05 5.17 -1.99
C LYS A 103 15.49 4.58 -3.29
N ALA A 104 15.75 3.31 -3.55
CA ALA A 104 15.32 2.67 -4.81
C ALA A 104 13.79 2.57 -4.88
N LEU A 105 13.14 2.26 -3.76
CA LEU A 105 11.68 2.24 -3.67
C LEU A 105 11.10 3.66 -3.83
N LEU A 106 11.75 4.67 -3.25
CA LEU A 106 11.33 6.07 -3.40
C LEU A 106 11.38 6.52 -4.86
N ASP A 107 12.47 6.18 -5.57
CA ASP A 107 12.61 6.47 -7.01
C ASP A 107 11.56 5.71 -7.85
N ALA A 108 11.26 4.45 -7.50
CA ALA A 108 10.18 3.69 -8.13
C ALA A 108 8.81 4.36 -7.89
N GLY A 109 8.59 4.95 -6.71
CA GLY A 109 7.41 5.73 -6.39
C GLY A 109 7.26 6.99 -7.22
N ILE A 110 8.35 7.73 -7.45
CA ILE A 110 8.38 8.90 -8.33
C ILE A 110 7.94 8.49 -9.74
N HIS A 111 8.54 7.42 -10.29
CA HIS A 111 8.14 6.90 -11.60
C HIS A 111 6.67 6.46 -11.66
N PHE A 112 6.14 5.90 -10.57
CA PHE A 112 4.73 5.54 -10.47
C PHE A 112 3.82 6.78 -10.49
N CYS A 113 4.23 7.87 -9.83
CA CYS A 113 3.54 9.16 -9.86
C CYS A 113 3.54 9.80 -11.25
N ASP A 114 4.66 9.75 -11.97
CA ASP A 114 4.78 10.25 -13.35
C ASP A 114 3.76 9.59 -14.29
N GLN A 115 3.34 8.39 -13.98
CA GLN A 115 2.35 7.63 -14.73
C GLN A 115 0.93 7.73 -14.15
N GLY A 116 0.69 8.73 -13.29
CA GLY A 116 -0.62 9.05 -12.73
C GLY A 116 -1.00 8.30 -11.47
N GLY A 117 -0.04 7.67 -10.80
CA GLY A 117 -0.22 7.05 -9.49
C GLY A 117 -0.19 8.07 -8.34
N THR A 118 -0.45 7.58 -7.15
CA THR A 118 -0.32 8.29 -5.86
C THR A 118 0.43 7.37 -4.90
N ILE A 119 1.29 7.92 -4.05
CA ILE A 119 2.09 7.16 -3.10
C ILE A 119 1.94 7.71 -1.68
N ASP A 120 2.22 6.85 -0.69
CA ASP A 120 2.15 7.18 0.73
C ASP A 120 3.48 6.94 1.44
N PHE A 121 3.84 7.86 2.34
CA PHE A 121 4.99 7.74 3.22
C PHE A 121 4.54 7.42 4.63
N THR A 122 5.21 6.47 5.29
CA THR A 122 4.95 6.14 6.69
C THR A 122 5.69 7.10 7.61
N THR A 123 4.98 7.70 8.56
CA THR A 123 5.55 8.68 9.51
C THR A 123 6.07 8.05 10.79
N SER A 124 5.89 6.76 10.99
CA SER A 124 6.34 6.01 12.17
C SER A 124 7.77 5.46 12.07
N THR A 125 8.58 5.99 11.15
CA THR A 125 9.99 5.64 10.99
C THR A 125 10.76 5.92 12.28
N THR A 126 11.44 4.90 12.82
CA THR A 126 12.25 4.99 14.03
C THR A 126 13.70 5.34 13.75
N ASP A 127 14.49 5.67 14.79
CA ASP A 127 15.95 5.89 14.65
C ASP A 127 16.66 4.63 14.12
N TYR A 128 16.13 3.45 14.45
CA TYR A 128 16.65 2.18 13.92
C TYR A 128 16.44 2.09 12.41
N ASP A 129 15.24 2.40 11.93
CA ASP A 129 14.90 2.35 10.51
C ASP A 129 15.72 3.38 9.71
N LEU A 130 15.88 4.58 10.24
CA LEU A 130 16.72 5.62 9.63
C LEU A 130 18.18 5.15 9.49
N ALA A 131 18.72 4.51 10.54
CA ALA A 131 20.07 3.96 10.51
C ALA A 131 20.24 2.80 9.51
N HIS A 132 19.14 2.16 9.09
CA HIS A 132 19.10 1.05 8.13
C HIS A 132 18.64 1.46 6.73
N GLY A 133 18.54 2.75 6.46
CA GLY A 133 18.35 3.30 5.11
C GLY A 133 16.92 3.73 4.77
N GLU A 134 15.99 3.70 5.73
CA GLU A 134 14.70 4.35 5.56
C GLU A 134 14.85 5.88 5.58
N TYR A 135 13.90 6.56 4.95
CA TYR A 135 13.80 8.01 4.97
C TYR A 135 12.71 8.45 5.93
N ALA A 136 12.99 9.48 6.75
CA ALA A 136 11.90 10.17 7.43
C ALA A 136 10.89 10.70 6.40
N ALA A 137 9.60 10.56 6.68
CA ALA A 137 8.54 10.94 5.75
C ALA A 137 8.67 12.39 5.23
N ALA A 138 9.11 13.32 6.08
CA ALA A 138 9.35 14.71 5.69
C ALA A 138 10.48 14.85 4.64
N HIS A 139 11.55 14.06 4.77
CA HIS A 139 12.65 14.07 3.81
C HIS A 139 12.24 13.39 2.49
N ALA A 140 11.49 12.29 2.55
CA ALA A 140 10.94 11.63 1.37
C ALA A 140 9.99 12.54 0.60
N LEU A 141 9.12 13.25 1.32
CA LEU A 141 8.21 14.25 0.74
C LEU A 141 8.99 15.37 0.02
N ALA A 142 9.96 15.99 0.72
CA ALA A 142 10.77 17.05 0.14
C ALA A 142 11.51 16.57 -1.13
N TYR A 143 12.10 15.38 -1.07
CA TYR A 143 12.79 14.79 -2.20
C TYR A 143 11.84 14.57 -3.40
N CYS A 144 10.67 14.01 -3.20
CA CYS A 144 9.70 13.82 -4.29
C CYS A 144 9.23 15.15 -4.91
N LEU A 145 9.00 16.18 -4.09
CA LEU A 145 8.65 17.53 -4.58
C LEU A 145 9.79 18.14 -5.41
N GLU A 146 11.04 18.00 -4.98
CA GLU A 146 12.23 18.45 -5.72
C GLU A 146 12.38 17.72 -7.06
N GLN A 147 11.96 16.46 -7.15
CA GLN A 147 11.91 15.70 -8.41
C GLN A 147 10.68 16.04 -9.28
N GLY A 148 9.83 16.96 -8.87
CA GLY A 148 8.70 17.46 -9.66
C GLY A 148 7.39 16.69 -9.47
N VAL A 149 7.31 15.79 -8.50
CA VAL A 149 6.04 15.08 -8.21
C VAL A 149 5.02 16.09 -7.68
N ALA A 150 3.80 16.04 -8.22
CA ALA A 150 2.74 16.95 -7.82
C ALA A 150 2.29 16.68 -6.36
N PRO A 151 2.08 17.71 -5.52
CA PRO A 151 1.72 17.52 -4.12
C PRO A 151 0.47 16.66 -3.88
N ASN A 152 -0.49 16.69 -4.79
CA ASN A 152 -1.72 15.91 -4.72
C ASN A 152 -1.54 14.42 -5.03
N GLN A 153 -0.33 13.99 -5.38
CA GLN A 153 0.04 12.58 -5.56
C GLN A 153 0.80 12.01 -4.35
N LEU A 154 1.05 12.83 -3.34
CA LEU A 154 1.83 12.46 -2.16
C LEU A 154 0.96 12.55 -0.91
N THR A 155 1.00 11.50 -0.10
CA THR A 155 0.30 11.44 1.18
C THR A 155 1.23 10.92 2.27
N MET A 156 0.83 11.08 3.51
CA MET A 156 1.54 10.56 4.69
C MET A 156 0.54 9.92 5.63
N SER A 157 0.89 8.75 6.17
CA SER A 157 0.11 8.07 7.19
C SER A 157 1.01 7.56 8.32
N SER A 158 0.46 7.51 9.53
CA SER A 158 1.21 7.07 10.70
C SER A 158 1.34 5.55 10.79
N ASP A 159 0.55 4.81 10.00
CA ASP A 159 0.36 3.38 10.20
C ASP A 159 -0.12 3.05 11.63
N GLY A 160 -0.76 4.01 12.27
CA GLY A 160 -1.22 3.97 13.65
C GLY A 160 -2.27 2.89 13.86
N HIS A 161 -2.41 2.48 15.13
CA HIS A 161 -3.23 1.34 15.56
C HIS A 161 -2.78 -0.03 15.00
N ALA A 162 -1.65 -0.09 14.29
CA ALA A 162 -0.99 -1.35 14.04
C ALA A 162 -0.39 -1.85 15.35
N SER A 163 -0.84 -3.00 15.82
CA SER A 163 -0.25 -3.62 17.02
C SER A 163 1.02 -4.34 16.62
N LEU A 164 2.17 -3.75 16.95
CA LEU A 164 3.47 -4.37 16.72
C LEU A 164 3.85 -5.21 17.93
N PRO A 165 4.11 -6.52 17.77
CA PRO A 165 4.53 -7.36 18.89
C PRO A 165 5.97 -7.04 19.29
N ILE A 166 6.19 -6.82 20.59
CA ILE A 166 7.50 -6.64 21.18
C ILE A 166 7.95 -7.98 21.76
N PHE A 167 9.11 -8.46 21.34
CA PHE A 167 9.70 -9.71 21.82
C PHE A 167 10.98 -9.46 22.61
N ASP A 168 11.23 -10.31 23.60
CA ASP A 168 12.53 -10.37 24.26
C ASP A 168 13.57 -11.12 23.38
N LYS A 169 14.81 -11.18 23.87
CA LYS A 169 15.92 -11.88 23.19
C LYS A 169 15.68 -13.40 23.00
N ASP A 170 14.76 -13.98 23.73
CA ASP A 170 14.42 -15.41 23.69
C ASP A 170 13.10 -15.64 22.92
N PHE A 171 12.61 -14.61 22.17
CA PHE A 171 11.38 -14.60 21.39
C PHE A 171 10.09 -14.78 22.20
N ASN A 172 10.08 -14.45 23.49
CA ASN A 172 8.84 -14.37 24.27
C ASN A 172 8.16 -13.03 24.02
N LEU A 173 6.85 -13.03 23.79
CA LEU A 173 6.06 -11.81 23.62
C LEU A 173 6.04 -11.00 24.92
N LEU A 174 6.56 -9.78 24.91
CA LEU A 174 6.55 -8.86 26.04
C LEU A 174 5.29 -7.98 26.07
N GLY A 175 4.76 -7.68 24.90
CA GLY A 175 3.61 -6.79 24.75
C GLY A 175 3.34 -6.41 23.31
N LEU A 176 2.49 -5.40 23.14
CA LEU A 176 2.19 -4.77 21.85
C LEU A 176 2.49 -3.28 21.99
N GLU A 177 3.12 -2.71 20.99
CA GLU A 177 3.36 -1.27 20.86
C GLU A 177 2.15 -0.57 20.25
#